data_be59e6f67e22d33ebb176d76ecc738e2
#
_entry.id   be59e6f67e22d33ebb176d76ecc738e2
#
_cell.length_a   1.000
_cell.length_b   1.000
_cell.length_c   1.000
_cell.angle_alpha   90.00
_cell.angle_beta   90.00
_cell.angle_gamma   90.00
#
_symmetry.space_group_name_H-M   'P 1'
#
loop_
_entity.id
_entity.type
_entity.pdbx_description
1 polymer ?
#
loop_
_entity_poly.entity_id
_entity_poly.type
_entity_poly.pdbx_seq_one_letter_code
_entity_poly.pdbx_strand_id
1 'polypeptide(L)'
;MWFSVLYFAYRNNPIKGEIGMTKGEIAKNNFMQGYNCAQAVLLAFCDDLGFDEQTALMLASPFGGGIGRMREVCGTVTGMYMALGLARGYSDSKDNADKKRVYTEVQQLAERFKEDNGSIICRDLLGMRAKAKDNPTPSERTEKYYAARPCPELCRYAADLLDEYLKNKKG
;
A
#
# COMPACT_ATOMS: atom_id res chain seq x y z
N MET A 1 -22.28 14.17 -9.07
CA MET A 1 -23.02 14.30 -7.81
C MET A 1 -23.51 12.95 -7.24
N TRP A 2 -23.25 11.81 -7.89
CA TRP A 2 -23.64 10.46 -7.43
C TRP A 2 -22.53 9.69 -6.70
N PHE A 3 -21.26 10.07 -6.86
CA PHE A 3 -20.13 9.45 -6.18
C PHE A 3 -20.03 9.76 -4.68
N SER A 4 -20.54 10.92 -4.24
CA SER A 4 -20.59 11.32 -2.82
C SER A 4 -21.52 10.44 -1.98
N VAL A 5 -22.61 9.92 -2.56
CA VAL A 5 -23.64 9.20 -1.80
C VAL A 5 -23.20 7.77 -1.49
N LEU A 6 -22.46 7.11 -2.41
CA LEU A 6 -21.93 5.75 -2.19
C LEU A 6 -20.78 5.75 -1.18
N TYR A 7 -19.93 6.78 -1.20
CA TYR A 7 -18.84 6.94 -0.24
C TYR A 7 -19.37 7.22 1.18
N PHE A 8 -20.43 8.04 1.29
CA PHE A 8 -21.09 8.34 2.57
C PHE A 8 -21.87 7.13 3.12
N ALA A 9 -22.45 6.31 2.24
CA ALA A 9 -23.17 5.08 2.62
C ALA A 9 -22.21 4.00 3.17
N TYR A 10 -20.97 3.91 2.65
CA TYR A 10 -19.95 2.98 3.17
C TYR A 10 -19.46 3.38 4.57
N ARG A 11 -19.35 4.68 4.86
CA ARG A 11 -18.93 5.20 6.17
C ARG A 11 -19.98 5.02 7.27
N ASN A 12 -21.26 4.97 6.88
CA ASN A 12 -22.39 4.88 7.79
C ASN A 12 -23.05 3.49 7.85
N ASN A 13 -22.43 2.47 7.27
CA ASN A 13 -22.97 1.12 7.34
C ASN A 13 -22.67 0.51 8.73
N PRO A 14 -23.70 0.17 9.56
CA PRO A 14 -23.50 -0.29 10.93
C PRO A 14 -23.03 -1.75 11.05
N ILE A 15 -22.37 -2.31 10.04
CA ILE A 15 -21.71 -3.62 10.12
C ILE A 15 -20.33 -3.49 10.81
N LYS A 16 -20.23 -2.64 11.81
CA LYS A 16 -19.04 -2.49 12.68
C LYS A 16 -19.04 -3.48 13.87
N GLY A 17 -19.68 -4.63 13.74
CA GLY A 17 -19.89 -5.50 14.88
C GLY A 17 -19.54 -6.98 14.72
N GLU A 18 -19.32 -7.49 13.50
CA GLU A 18 -19.06 -8.93 13.36
C GLU A 18 -18.01 -9.19 12.27
N ILE A 19 -16.82 -9.67 12.70
CA ILE A 19 -15.66 -10.07 11.89
C ILE A 19 -15.10 -8.89 11.08
N GLY A 20 -14.35 -8.01 11.75
CA GLY A 20 -13.67 -6.89 11.08
C GLY A 20 -12.70 -7.38 9.99
N MET A 21 -12.79 -6.78 8.81
CA MET A 21 -11.82 -7.04 7.72
C MET A 21 -10.40 -6.76 8.19
N THR A 22 -9.46 -7.59 7.74
CA THR A 22 -8.03 -7.34 7.97
C THR A 22 -7.57 -6.11 7.19
N LYS A 23 -6.43 -5.54 7.58
CA LYS A 23 -5.80 -4.45 6.81
C LYS A 23 -5.53 -4.86 5.36
N GLY A 24 -5.17 -6.12 5.16
CA GLY A 24 -4.98 -6.69 3.83
C GLY A 24 -6.27 -6.72 3.00
N GLU A 25 -7.37 -7.13 3.58
CA GLU A 25 -8.68 -7.13 2.87
C GLU A 25 -9.12 -5.71 2.50
N ILE A 26 -8.92 -4.74 3.40
CA ILE A 26 -9.20 -3.33 3.11
C ILE A 26 -8.31 -2.84 1.95
N ALA A 27 -7.00 -3.09 2.00
CA ALA A 27 -6.08 -2.69 0.94
C ALA A 27 -6.40 -3.34 -0.41
N LYS A 28 -6.74 -4.63 -0.43
CA LYS A 28 -7.20 -5.32 -1.64
C LYS A 28 -8.46 -4.67 -2.21
N ASN A 29 -9.45 -4.41 -1.37
CA ASN A 29 -10.71 -3.78 -1.78
C ASN A 29 -10.47 -2.36 -2.34
N ASN A 30 -9.61 -1.57 -1.71
CA ASN A 30 -9.21 -0.25 -2.22
C ASN A 30 -8.60 -0.36 -3.62
N PHE A 31 -7.71 -1.32 -3.84
CA PHE A 31 -7.13 -1.55 -5.17
C PHE A 31 -8.19 -1.94 -6.20
N MET A 32 -9.13 -2.80 -5.85
CA MET A 32 -10.24 -3.21 -6.72
C MET A 32 -11.20 -2.06 -7.04
N GLN A 33 -11.29 -1.04 -6.18
CA GLN A 33 -12.04 0.20 -6.43
C GLN A 33 -11.32 1.19 -7.35
N GLY A 34 -10.10 0.86 -7.82
CA GLY A 34 -9.38 1.67 -8.81
C GLY A 34 -8.22 2.51 -8.24
N TYR A 35 -8.01 2.54 -6.93
CA TYR A 35 -6.82 3.18 -6.36
C TYR A 35 -5.54 2.50 -6.83
N ASN A 36 -4.43 3.23 -6.93
CA ASN A 36 -3.15 2.61 -7.25
C ASN A 36 -2.61 1.80 -6.06
N CYS A 37 -1.59 0.97 -6.30
CA CYS A 37 -1.07 0.05 -5.27
C CYS A 37 -0.64 0.78 -3.98
N ALA A 38 0.02 1.94 -4.09
CA ALA A 38 0.49 2.70 -2.94
C ALA A 38 -0.67 3.36 -2.18
N GLN A 39 -1.62 3.95 -2.91
CA GLN A 39 -2.84 4.49 -2.33
C GLN A 39 -3.65 3.42 -1.60
N ALA A 40 -3.82 2.28 -2.23
CA ALA A 40 -4.63 1.17 -1.69
C ALA A 40 -4.11 0.68 -0.33
N VAL A 41 -2.79 0.52 -0.19
CA VAL A 41 -2.16 0.08 1.06
C VAL A 41 -2.19 1.19 2.10
N LEU A 42 -1.79 2.43 1.75
CA LEU A 42 -1.74 3.53 2.70
C LEU A 42 -3.12 3.85 3.31
N LEU A 43 -4.17 3.87 2.48
CA LEU A 43 -5.55 4.11 2.93
C LEU A 43 -6.02 3.11 3.98
N ALA A 44 -5.56 1.86 3.93
CA ALA A 44 -5.96 0.84 4.91
C ALA A 44 -5.55 1.18 6.34
N PHE A 45 -4.62 2.12 6.53
CA PHE A 45 -4.11 2.53 7.84
C PHE A 45 -4.54 3.94 8.27
N CYS A 46 -5.17 4.72 7.39
CA CYS A 46 -5.47 6.14 7.69
C CYS A 46 -6.34 6.31 8.94
N ASP A 47 -7.40 5.52 9.10
CA ASP A 47 -8.28 5.59 10.27
C ASP A 47 -7.54 5.29 11.57
N ASP A 48 -6.72 4.24 11.61
CA ASP A 48 -5.99 3.82 12.81
C ASP A 48 -4.89 4.82 13.19
N LEU A 49 -4.31 5.49 12.20
CA LEU A 49 -3.23 6.45 12.40
C LEU A 49 -3.72 7.90 12.51
N GLY A 50 -5.04 8.12 12.38
CA GLY A 50 -5.62 9.47 12.43
C GLY A 50 -5.11 10.38 11.30
N PHE A 51 -4.80 9.81 10.13
CA PHE A 51 -4.26 10.56 8.99
C PHE A 51 -5.34 10.81 7.95
N ASP A 52 -5.37 12.04 7.40
CA ASP A 52 -6.37 12.45 6.43
C ASP A 52 -6.27 11.65 5.13
N GLU A 53 -7.37 11.01 4.74
CA GLU A 53 -7.44 10.16 3.55
C GLU A 53 -7.12 10.92 2.26
N GLN A 54 -7.60 12.15 2.11
CA GLN A 54 -7.35 12.93 0.90
C GLN A 54 -5.87 13.26 0.77
N THR A 55 -5.23 13.65 1.86
CA THR A 55 -3.79 13.88 1.91
C THR A 55 -3.01 12.60 1.62
N ALA A 56 -3.44 11.46 2.17
CA ALA A 56 -2.85 10.14 1.88
C ALA A 56 -2.92 9.79 0.39
N LEU A 57 -4.09 10.00 -0.23
CA LEU A 57 -4.31 9.76 -1.66
C LEU A 57 -3.40 10.62 -2.53
N MET A 58 -3.28 11.91 -2.21
CA MET A 58 -2.42 12.83 -2.95
C MET A 58 -0.93 12.45 -2.79
N LEU A 59 -0.49 12.17 -1.56
CA LEU A 59 0.88 11.79 -1.25
C LEU A 59 1.30 10.49 -1.95
N ALA A 60 0.43 9.48 -1.96
CA ALA A 60 0.71 8.18 -2.57
C ALA A 60 0.46 8.12 -4.08
N SER A 61 -0.17 9.15 -4.67
CA SER A 61 -0.55 9.14 -6.10
C SER A 61 0.63 8.91 -7.06
N PRO A 62 1.84 9.46 -6.87
CA PRO A 62 2.95 9.27 -7.81
C PRO A 62 3.60 7.89 -7.70
N PHE A 63 3.30 7.10 -6.67
CA PHE A 63 3.96 5.81 -6.42
C PHE A 63 3.29 4.61 -7.08
N GLY A 64 2.19 4.82 -7.79
CA GLY A 64 1.51 3.77 -8.54
C GLY A 64 2.37 3.18 -9.67
N GLY A 65 2.23 1.87 -9.92
CA GLY A 65 2.94 1.19 -11.01
C GLY A 65 4.46 1.13 -10.86
N GLY A 66 4.94 1.14 -9.64
CA GLY A 66 6.38 1.18 -9.32
C GLY A 66 6.97 2.54 -9.66
N ILE A 67 6.49 3.56 -8.96
CA ILE A 67 6.85 4.98 -9.08
C ILE A 67 6.54 5.51 -10.49
N GLY A 68 5.32 6.06 -10.65
CA GLY A 68 4.88 6.67 -11.91
C GLY A 68 4.97 5.76 -13.13
N ARG A 69 4.76 4.45 -12.97
CA ARG A 69 4.89 3.40 -14.00
C ARG A 69 6.32 3.14 -14.51
N MET A 70 7.34 3.62 -13.81
CA MET A 70 8.73 3.28 -14.13
C MET A 70 9.10 1.82 -13.79
N ARG A 71 8.20 1.07 -13.14
CA ARG A 71 8.37 -0.34 -12.78
C ARG A 71 9.54 -0.60 -11.81
N GLU A 72 9.85 0.41 -11.02
CA GLU A 72 10.83 0.34 -9.93
C GLU A 72 10.20 -0.29 -8.67
N VAL A 73 10.46 0.22 -7.47
CA VAL A 73 9.88 -0.36 -6.24
C VAL A 73 8.36 -0.43 -6.33
N CYS A 74 7.80 -1.59 -6.00
CA CYS A 74 6.37 -1.85 -6.07
C CYS A 74 5.58 -0.86 -5.22
N GLY A 75 4.46 -0.34 -5.75
CA GLY A 75 3.58 0.58 -5.03
C GLY A 75 3.02 0.01 -3.73
N THR A 76 2.82 -1.31 -3.63
CA THR A 76 2.39 -1.95 -2.38
C THR A 76 3.45 -1.80 -1.29
N VAL A 77 4.72 -1.93 -1.68
CA VAL A 77 5.87 -1.80 -0.76
C VAL A 77 6.07 -0.34 -0.36
N THR A 78 6.01 0.60 -1.30
CA THR A 78 6.11 2.03 -0.97
C THR A 78 4.94 2.52 -0.12
N GLY A 79 3.70 2.05 -0.37
CA GLY A 79 2.54 2.33 0.48
C GLY A 79 2.71 1.78 1.90
N MET A 80 3.25 0.57 2.03
CA MET A 80 3.61 -0.03 3.33
C MET A 80 4.64 0.83 4.08
N TYR A 81 5.67 1.34 3.39
CA TYR A 81 6.69 2.22 4.01
C TYR A 81 6.12 3.58 4.42
N MET A 82 5.19 4.15 3.65
CA MET A 82 4.50 5.38 4.03
C MET A 82 3.67 5.18 5.31
N ALA A 83 2.91 4.08 5.40
CA ALA A 83 2.15 3.75 6.60
C ALA A 83 3.05 3.45 7.81
N LEU A 84 4.18 2.76 7.60
CA LEU A 84 5.21 2.60 8.64
C LEU A 84 5.75 3.96 9.13
N GLY A 85 6.04 4.86 8.19
CA GLY A 85 6.52 6.21 8.50
C GLY A 85 5.53 7.03 9.33
N LEU A 86 4.23 6.95 9.01
CA LEU A 86 3.18 7.59 9.82
C LEU A 86 3.07 6.97 11.21
N ALA A 87 3.21 5.65 11.33
CA ALA A 87 3.07 4.94 12.59
C ALA A 87 4.29 5.09 13.50
N ARG A 88 5.50 5.12 12.94
CA ARG A 88 6.77 4.95 13.67
C ARG A 88 7.92 5.79 13.11
N GLY A 89 7.64 6.72 12.19
CA GLY A 89 8.66 7.57 11.58
C GLY A 89 9.35 8.51 12.56
N TYR A 90 10.44 9.10 12.14
CA TYR A 90 11.16 10.14 12.87
C TYR A 90 10.94 11.52 12.23
N SER A 91 10.99 12.57 13.05
CA SER A 91 10.90 13.97 12.60
C SER A 91 12.13 14.80 13.00
N ASP A 92 12.90 14.36 13.99
CA ASP A 92 14.16 15.03 14.36
C ASP A 92 15.27 14.65 13.41
N SER A 93 15.76 15.64 12.65
CA SER A 93 16.86 15.47 11.69
C SER A 93 18.22 15.13 12.33
N LYS A 94 18.37 15.32 13.63
CA LYS A 94 19.60 15.07 14.38
C LYS A 94 19.61 13.73 15.11
N ASP A 95 18.45 13.09 15.27
CA ASP A 95 18.35 11.78 15.92
C ASP A 95 18.77 10.64 14.99
N ASN A 96 20.06 10.37 14.98
CA ASN A 96 20.64 9.28 14.17
C ASN A 96 20.24 7.89 14.69
N ALA A 97 19.92 7.74 15.97
CA ALA A 97 19.48 6.46 16.52
C ALA A 97 18.09 6.11 15.99
N ASP A 98 17.18 7.09 15.98
CA ASP A 98 15.83 6.89 15.47
C ASP A 98 15.81 6.71 13.94
N LYS A 99 16.65 7.43 13.20
CA LYS A 99 16.87 7.17 11.77
C LYS A 99 17.28 5.72 11.51
N LYS A 100 18.29 5.24 12.26
CA LYS A 100 18.79 3.86 12.13
C LYS A 100 17.68 2.87 12.43
N ARG A 101 16.85 3.11 13.45
CA ARG A 101 15.70 2.27 13.80
C ARG A 101 14.75 2.15 12.62
N VAL A 102 14.28 3.28 12.07
CA VAL A 102 13.33 3.30 10.95
C VAL A 102 13.90 2.61 9.72
N TYR A 103 15.17 2.87 9.37
CA TYR A 103 15.79 2.21 8.22
C TYR A 103 15.94 0.70 8.42
N THR A 104 16.21 0.26 9.65
CA THR A 104 16.22 -1.18 9.98
C THR A 104 14.85 -1.80 9.82
N GLU A 105 13.79 -1.14 10.28
CA GLU A 105 12.41 -1.60 10.15
C GLU A 105 12.00 -1.70 8.67
N VAL A 106 12.36 -0.71 7.84
CA VAL A 106 12.13 -0.74 6.39
C VAL A 106 12.83 -1.94 5.73
N GLN A 107 14.11 -2.19 6.08
CA GLN A 107 14.86 -3.31 5.53
C GLN A 107 14.27 -4.67 5.94
N GLN A 108 13.86 -4.81 7.20
CA GLN A 108 13.21 -6.04 7.68
C GLN A 108 11.91 -6.34 6.94
N LEU A 109 11.08 -5.33 6.74
CA LEU A 109 9.83 -5.47 5.97
C LEU A 109 10.10 -5.75 4.49
N ALA A 110 11.13 -5.13 3.90
CA ALA A 110 11.54 -5.39 2.53
C ALA A 110 11.98 -6.84 2.33
N GLU A 111 12.85 -7.35 3.21
CA GLU A 111 13.31 -8.74 3.13
C GLU A 111 12.16 -9.72 3.30
N ARG A 112 11.30 -9.53 4.30
CA ARG A 112 10.15 -10.40 4.50
C ARG A 112 9.20 -10.40 3.29
N PHE A 113 8.91 -9.22 2.74
CA PHE A 113 8.10 -9.12 1.53
C PHE A 113 8.74 -9.87 0.35
N LYS A 114 10.06 -9.73 0.18
CA LYS A 114 10.84 -10.35 -0.88
C LYS A 114 10.93 -11.87 -0.73
N GLU A 115 11.10 -12.37 0.50
CA GLU A 115 11.12 -13.82 0.79
C GLU A 115 9.84 -14.50 0.31
N ASP A 116 8.68 -13.89 0.57
CA ASP A 116 7.39 -14.50 0.26
C ASP A 116 6.89 -14.20 -1.17
N ASN A 117 7.37 -13.12 -1.80
CA ASN A 117 6.89 -12.69 -3.13
C ASN A 117 7.99 -12.67 -4.22
N GLY A 118 9.23 -13.00 -3.88
CA GLY A 118 10.37 -13.11 -4.80
C GLY A 118 11.10 -11.80 -5.11
N SER A 119 10.46 -10.64 -5.01
CA SER A 119 11.04 -9.32 -5.29
C SER A 119 10.24 -8.21 -4.62
N ILE A 120 10.86 -7.03 -4.45
CA ILE A 120 10.17 -5.78 -4.12
C ILE A 120 9.99 -4.87 -5.34
N ILE A 121 10.47 -5.30 -6.52
CA ILE A 121 10.48 -4.51 -7.75
C ILE A 121 9.24 -4.82 -8.58
N CYS A 122 8.54 -3.77 -8.99
CA CYS A 122 7.26 -3.89 -9.73
C CYS A 122 7.41 -4.71 -11.01
N ARG A 123 8.47 -4.50 -11.80
CA ARG A 123 8.68 -5.24 -13.05
C ARG A 123 8.84 -6.73 -12.83
N ASP A 124 9.56 -7.12 -11.78
CA ASP A 124 9.82 -8.52 -11.45
C ASP A 124 8.52 -9.20 -11.01
N LEU A 125 7.78 -8.56 -10.11
CA LEU A 125 6.50 -9.05 -9.62
C LEU A 125 5.43 -9.19 -10.72
N LEU A 126 5.56 -8.41 -11.81
CA LEU A 126 4.69 -8.51 -12.99
C LEU A 126 5.23 -9.46 -14.06
N GLY A 127 6.40 -10.08 -13.86
CA GLY A 127 7.04 -10.94 -14.85
C GLY A 127 7.45 -10.20 -16.14
N MET A 128 7.71 -8.90 -16.06
CA MET A 128 8.06 -8.07 -17.21
C MET A 128 9.55 -8.18 -17.54
N ARG A 129 9.90 -8.25 -18.83
CA ARG A 129 11.28 -8.22 -19.27
C ARG A 129 11.95 -6.88 -18.94
N ALA A 130 13.21 -6.89 -18.55
CA ALA A 130 13.98 -5.83 -17.91
C ALA A 130 14.15 -4.48 -18.66
N LYS A 131 13.58 -4.28 -19.85
CA LYS A 131 13.80 -3.07 -20.67
C LYS A 131 12.56 -2.51 -21.39
N ALA A 132 11.37 -2.93 -21.04
CA ALA A 132 10.19 -2.30 -21.61
C ALA A 132 10.04 -0.90 -21.00
N LYS A 133 10.30 0.15 -21.80
CA LYS A 133 9.84 1.51 -21.43
C LYS A 133 8.34 1.46 -21.30
N ASP A 134 7.83 1.66 -20.09
CA ASP A 134 6.40 1.70 -19.87
C ASP A 134 5.89 3.12 -20.19
N ASN A 135 4.79 3.14 -20.89
CA ASN A 135 4.07 4.37 -21.19
C ASN A 135 3.43 4.91 -19.88
N PRO A 136 3.49 6.22 -19.58
CA PRO A 136 2.86 6.80 -18.39
C PRO A 136 1.33 6.66 -18.37
N THR A 137 0.69 6.36 -19.50
CA THR A 137 -0.77 6.22 -19.59
C THR A 137 -1.26 5.06 -18.71
N PRO A 138 -2.16 5.31 -17.75
CA PRO A 138 -2.72 4.24 -16.93
C PRO A 138 -3.44 3.19 -17.77
N SER A 139 -3.30 1.93 -17.40
CA SER A 139 -4.06 0.85 -18.04
C SER A 139 -5.52 0.90 -17.58
N GLU A 140 -6.45 0.62 -18.50
CA GLU A 140 -7.86 0.46 -18.15
C GLU A 140 -8.06 -0.66 -17.13
N ARG A 141 -8.94 -0.44 -16.16
CA ARG A 141 -9.21 -1.37 -15.05
C ARG A 141 -10.35 -2.31 -15.42
N THR A 142 -10.05 -3.29 -16.28
CA THR A 142 -10.98 -4.32 -16.72
C THR A 142 -10.85 -5.59 -15.87
N GLU A 143 -11.82 -6.51 -15.96
CA GLU A 143 -11.70 -7.84 -15.33
C GLU A 143 -10.43 -8.57 -15.77
N LYS A 144 -10.08 -8.48 -17.05
CA LYS A 144 -8.85 -9.05 -17.61
C LYS A 144 -7.60 -8.43 -16.98
N TYR A 145 -7.62 -7.12 -16.71
CA TYR A 145 -6.53 -6.43 -16.02
C TYR A 145 -6.30 -7.02 -14.62
N TYR A 146 -7.36 -7.19 -13.84
CA TYR A 146 -7.25 -7.73 -12.49
C TYR A 146 -6.87 -9.21 -12.48
N ALA A 147 -7.44 -10.01 -13.38
CA ALA A 147 -7.14 -11.44 -13.48
C ALA A 147 -5.68 -11.74 -13.89
N ALA A 148 -5.06 -10.83 -14.67
CA ALA A 148 -3.70 -11.00 -15.17
C ALA A 148 -2.59 -10.50 -14.23
N ARG A 149 -2.94 -9.93 -13.06
CA ARG A 149 -1.97 -9.24 -12.19
C ARG A 149 -2.03 -9.73 -10.75
N PRO A 150 -0.87 -9.93 -10.09
CA PRO A 150 -0.83 -10.28 -8.67
C PRO A 150 -1.13 -9.08 -7.75
N CYS A 151 -1.30 -7.87 -8.30
CA CYS A 151 -1.40 -6.63 -7.55
C CYS A 151 -2.46 -6.61 -6.42
N PRO A 152 -3.69 -7.16 -6.60
CA PRO A 152 -4.65 -7.23 -5.51
C PRO A 152 -4.13 -8.02 -4.31
N GLU A 153 -3.51 -9.18 -4.55
CA GLU A 153 -2.94 -10.01 -3.49
C GLU A 153 -1.68 -9.40 -2.88
N LEU A 154 -0.87 -8.71 -3.68
CA LEU A 154 0.29 -7.99 -3.15
C LEU A 154 -0.12 -6.82 -2.26
N CYS A 155 -1.22 -6.11 -2.56
CA CYS A 155 -1.79 -5.09 -1.68
C CYS A 155 -2.25 -5.71 -0.35
N ARG A 156 -2.95 -6.84 -0.42
CA ARG A 156 -3.38 -7.58 0.76
C ARG A 156 -2.19 -7.98 1.62
N TYR A 157 -1.21 -8.65 1.00
CA TYR A 157 -0.03 -9.14 1.70
C TYR A 157 0.75 -8.01 2.39
N ALA A 158 1.05 -6.90 1.68
CA ALA A 158 1.82 -5.79 2.23
C ALA A 158 1.13 -5.15 3.45
N ALA A 159 -0.20 -5.00 3.40
CA ALA A 159 -0.95 -4.42 4.50
C ALA A 159 -1.04 -5.37 5.71
N ASP A 160 -1.30 -6.67 5.50
CA ASP A 160 -1.32 -7.65 6.58
C ASP A 160 0.07 -7.81 7.23
N LEU A 161 1.15 -7.83 6.43
CA LEU A 161 2.54 -7.87 6.92
C LEU A 161 2.85 -6.68 7.84
N LEU A 162 2.48 -5.47 7.43
CA LEU A 162 2.70 -4.29 8.26
C LEU A 162 1.85 -4.30 9.54
N ASP A 163 0.59 -4.71 9.44
CA ASP A 163 -0.30 -4.78 10.60
C ASP A 163 0.21 -5.75 11.65
N GLU A 164 0.64 -6.94 11.23
CA GLU A 164 1.32 -7.91 12.10
C GLU A 164 2.58 -7.33 12.73
N TYR A 165 3.42 -6.68 11.92
CA TYR A 165 4.65 -6.07 12.40
C TYR A 165 4.39 -5.00 13.46
N LEU A 166 3.43 -4.11 13.23
CA LEU A 166 3.08 -3.05 14.18
C LEU A 166 2.48 -3.60 15.48
N LYS A 167 1.67 -4.64 15.42
CA LYS A 167 1.12 -5.32 16.60
C LYS A 167 2.22 -5.92 17.47
N ASN A 168 3.20 -6.57 16.85
CA ASN A 168 4.34 -7.20 17.54
C ASN A 168 5.33 -6.17 18.15
N LYS A 169 5.28 -4.89 17.76
CA LYS A 169 6.13 -3.81 18.28
C LYS A 169 5.45 -2.95 19.37
N LYS A 170 4.18 -3.22 19.67
CA LYS A 170 3.44 -2.54 20.75
C LYS A 170 3.65 -3.16 22.13
N GLY A 171 4.40 -4.29 22.22
CA GLY A 171 4.74 -4.99 23.45
C GLY A 171 6.04 -4.51 24.10
#